data_1eb40e4f05fe59b2a74ecc696d724390
#
_entry.id   1eb40e4f05fe59b2a74ecc696d724390
#
_cell.length_a   1.000
_cell.length_b   1.000
_cell.length_c   1.000
_cell.angle_alpha   90.00
_cell.angle_beta   90.00
_cell.angle_gamma   90.00
#
_symmetry.space_group_name_H-M   'P 1'
#
loop_
_entity.id
_entity.type
_entity.pdbx_description
1 polymer ?
#
loop_
_entity_poly.entity_id
_entity_poly.type
_entity_poly.pdbx_seq_one_letter_code
_entity_poly.pdbx_strand_id
1 'polypeptide(L)'
;DKNHAPILGVIVLIVLLFVGDAVKYLEKLLSVCVTLMAIVFLMTMLIVRPDFGELLRGCIPTVPKGGLMTCLSLIGTTVVPYNMFLHAASAQRTWHTKEELPLCMFGTTVPMIIGGVITGSIMITSAVVMRGMSVNNAMDMAVQLEGTLGRFAQPFMALGLLSAGISSALCSPISVSYVLAGLFDWKTDGSDKRFLGTSAIILIVGIIISAIGTNPLALIMTAQV
;
A
#
# COMPACT_ATOMS: atom_id res chain seq x y z
N ASP A 1 -5.37 -9.88 -16.90
CA ASP A 1 -6.07 -11.14 -17.17
C ASP A 1 -6.62 -11.70 -15.86
N LYS A 2 -7.92 -12.05 -15.84
CA LYS A 2 -8.65 -12.52 -14.65
C LYS A 2 -8.05 -13.79 -14.01
N ASN A 3 -7.24 -14.54 -14.76
CA ASN A 3 -6.66 -15.79 -14.30
C ASN A 3 -5.30 -15.64 -13.59
N HIS A 4 -4.62 -14.51 -13.72
CA HIS A 4 -3.27 -14.35 -13.16
C HIS A 4 -3.28 -13.91 -11.69
N ALA A 5 -4.28 -13.15 -11.25
CA ALA A 5 -4.36 -12.67 -9.88
C ALA A 5 -4.50 -13.80 -8.83
N PRO A 6 -5.37 -14.81 -9.02
CA PRO A 6 -5.43 -15.96 -8.12
C PRO A 6 -4.13 -16.78 -8.08
N ILE A 7 -3.47 -16.96 -9.25
CA ILE A 7 -2.19 -17.69 -9.34
C ILE A 7 -1.13 -16.97 -8.52
N LEU A 8 -1.06 -15.65 -8.63
CA LEU A 8 -0.12 -14.82 -7.87
C LEU A 8 -0.38 -14.91 -6.36
N GLY A 9 -1.65 -14.93 -5.95
CA GLY A 9 -2.05 -15.15 -4.57
C GLY A 9 -1.60 -16.51 -4.03
N VAL A 10 -1.71 -17.58 -4.81
CA VAL A 10 -1.22 -18.91 -4.45
C VAL A 10 0.31 -18.91 -4.29
N ILE A 11 1.04 -18.24 -5.19
CA ILE A 11 2.50 -18.12 -5.08
C ILE A 11 2.88 -17.39 -3.78
N VAL A 12 2.22 -16.28 -3.48
CA VAL A 12 2.43 -15.52 -2.23
C VAL A 12 2.16 -16.39 -1.00
N LEU A 13 1.09 -17.19 -1.03
CA LEU A 13 0.74 -18.11 0.05
C LEU A 13 1.85 -19.17 0.26
N ILE A 14 2.36 -19.76 -0.82
CA ILE A 14 3.45 -20.74 -0.77
C ILE A 14 4.72 -20.09 -0.18
N VAL A 15 5.08 -18.90 -0.65
CA VAL A 15 6.24 -18.17 -0.15
C VAL A 15 6.10 -17.88 1.34
N LEU A 16 4.93 -17.44 1.79
CA LEU A 16 4.68 -17.11 3.19
C LEU A 16 4.76 -18.34 4.10
N LEU A 17 4.28 -19.49 3.65
CA LEU A 17 4.22 -20.71 4.47
C LEU A 17 5.53 -21.50 4.50
N PHE A 18 6.33 -21.48 3.43
CA PHE A 18 7.43 -22.41 3.25
C PHE A 18 8.83 -21.79 3.17
N VAL A 19 8.92 -20.45 2.95
CA VAL A 19 10.23 -19.84 2.65
C VAL A 19 10.46 -18.55 3.45
N GLY A 20 10.62 -18.69 4.77
CA GLY A 20 10.80 -17.56 5.68
C GLY A 20 11.95 -16.60 5.31
N ASP A 21 13.09 -17.10 4.79
CA ASP A 21 14.21 -16.26 4.38
C ASP A 21 13.99 -15.58 3.03
N ALA A 22 13.25 -16.20 2.11
CA ALA A 22 12.93 -15.59 0.82
C ALA A 22 11.98 -14.40 0.98
N VAL A 23 11.14 -14.36 2.01
CA VAL A 23 10.28 -13.21 2.32
C VAL A 23 11.12 -11.96 2.52
N LYS A 24 12.23 -12.03 3.26
CA LYS A 24 13.12 -10.89 3.50
C LYS A 24 13.75 -10.34 2.22
N TYR A 25 14.21 -11.25 1.32
CA TYR A 25 14.77 -10.83 0.02
C TYR A 25 13.71 -10.22 -0.88
N LEU A 26 12.51 -10.81 -0.88
CA LEU A 26 11.36 -10.30 -1.63
C LEU A 26 10.97 -8.92 -1.13
N GLU A 27 10.81 -8.72 0.17
CA GLU A 27 10.51 -7.40 0.77
C GLU A 27 11.56 -6.35 0.41
N LYS A 28 12.84 -6.70 0.43
CA LYS A 28 13.92 -5.79 0.04
C LYS A 28 13.82 -5.41 -1.43
N LEU A 29 13.56 -6.36 -2.33
CA LEU A 29 13.36 -6.11 -3.75
C LEU A 29 12.15 -5.20 -4.00
N LEU A 30 11.02 -5.53 -3.35
CA LEU A 30 9.78 -4.75 -3.46
C LEU A 30 9.97 -3.32 -2.94
N SER A 31 10.70 -3.15 -1.83
CA SER A 31 11.03 -1.84 -1.28
C SER A 31 11.85 -0.98 -2.25
N VAL A 32 12.81 -1.59 -2.96
CA VAL A 32 13.57 -0.89 -4.00
C VAL A 32 12.66 -0.44 -5.14
N CYS A 33 11.76 -1.31 -5.63
CA CYS A 33 10.82 -0.96 -6.70
C CYS A 33 9.89 0.19 -6.28
N VAL A 34 9.34 0.14 -5.07
CA VAL A 34 8.48 1.20 -4.52
C VAL A 34 9.24 2.50 -4.34
N THR A 35 10.50 2.45 -3.88
CA THR A 35 11.34 3.63 -3.74
C THR A 35 11.64 4.27 -5.10
N LEU A 36 11.94 3.48 -6.11
CA LEU A 36 12.13 3.99 -7.47
C LEU A 36 10.85 4.65 -8.00
N MET A 37 9.68 4.03 -7.79
CA MET A 37 8.40 4.67 -8.13
C MET A 37 8.20 6.01 -7.43
N ALA A 38 8.49 6.07 -6.14
CA ALA A 38 8.39 7.31 -5.36
C ALA A 38 9.26 8.43 -5.94
N ILE A 39 10.51 8.12 -6.29
CA ILE A 39 11.44 9.06 -6.92
C ILE A 39 10.88 9.56 -8.26
N VAL A 40 10.38 8.66 -9.10
CA VAL A 40 9.82 9.03 -10.40
C VAL A 40 8.59 9.92 -10.25
N PHE A 41 7.68 9.65 -9.30
CA PHE A 41 6.55 10.53 -9.04
C PHE A 41 6.95 11.91 -8.54
N LEU A 42 7.95 11.98 -7.66
CA LEU A 42 8.51 13.27 -7.21
C LEU A 42 9.13 14.05 -8.38
N MET A 43 9.89 13.38 -9.23
CA MET A 43 10.45 14.01 -10.43
C MET A 43 9.35 14.48 -11.38
N THR A 44 8.33 13.66 -11.60
CA THR A 44 7.19 14.00 -12.46
C THR A 44 6.45 15.23 -11.94
N MET A 45 6.21 15.31 -10.63
CA MET A 45 5.60 16.47 -9.99
C MET A 45 6.42 17.76 -10.26
N LEU A 46 7.76 17.68 -10.16
CA LEU A 46 8.63 18.82 -10.44
C LEU A 46 8.60 19.25 -11.91
N ILE A 47 8.51 18.28 -12.84
CA ILE A 47 8.45 18.54 -14.28
C ILE A 47 7.11 19.17 -14.67
N VAL A 48 6.01 18.69 -14.09
CA VAL A 48 4.65 19.16 -14.39
C VAL A 48 4.41 20.59 -13.91
N ARG A 49 5.21 21.11 -12.95
CA ARG A 49 5.15 22.48 -12.42
C ARG A 49 3.72 22.89 -12.05
N PRO A 50 3.12 22.30 -11.03
CA PRO A 50 1.77 22.62 -10.60
C PRO A 50 1.65 24.09 -10.19
N ASP A 51 0.50 24.69 -10.41
CA ASP A 51 0.20 26.03 -9.90
C ASP A 51 0.04 25.98 -8.38
N PHE A 52 0.96 26.65 -7.67
CA PHE A 52 0.95 26.71 -6.21
C PHE A 52 -0.30 27.41 -5.66
N GLY A 53 -0.91 28.33 -6.41
CA GLY A 53 -2.16 28.98 -6.01
C GLY A 53 -3.33 28.01 -6.02
N GLU A 54 -3.44 27.16 -7.03
CA GLU A 54 -4.45 26.08 -7.10
C GLU A 54 -4.20 25.02 -6.00
N LEU A 55 -2.94 24.67 -5.74
CA LEU A 55 -2.58 23.75 -4.66
C LEU A 55 -3.01 24.24 -3.29
N LEU A 56 -2.72 25.49 -2.96
CA LEU A 56 -3.13 26.10 -1.68
C LEU A 56 -4.64 26.18 -1.54
N ARG A 57 -5.37 26.49 -2.62
CA ARG A 57 -6.84 26.42 -2.62
C ARG A 57 -7.35 25.00 -2.43
N GLY A 58 -6.67 24.01 -2.99
CA GLY A 58 -7.00 22.59 -2.82
C GLY A 58 -6.81 22.09 -1.40
N CYS A 59 -6.01 22.74 -0.56
CA CYS A 59 -5.87 22.43 0.86
C CYS A 59 -7.10 22.79 1.70
N ILE A 60 -8.02 23.60 1.15
CA ILE A 60 -9.29 23.92 1.83
C ILE A 60 -10.20 22.68 1.70
N PRO A 61 -10.61 22.05 2.83
CA PRO A 61 -11.41 20.85 2.77
C PRO A 61 -12.78 21.14 2.18
N THR A 62 -13.00 20.64 0.97
CA THR A 62 -14.27 20.73 0.25
C THR A 62 -14.66 19.35 -0.26
N VAL A 63 -15.91 18.96 -0.02
CA VAL A 63 -16.43 17.70 -0.55
C VAL A 63 -17.25 18.03 -1.81
N PRO A 64 -16.82 17.62 -3.00
CA PRO A 64 -17.59 17.84 -4.21
C PRO A 64 -18.92 17.07 -4.17
N LYS A 65 -19.94 17.57 -4.86
CA LYS A 65 -21.23 16.90 -4.94
C LYS A 65 -21.06 15.46 -5.46
N GLY A 66 -21.53 14.48 -4.69
CA GLY A 66 -21.38 13.06 -5.00
C GLY A 66 -20.02 12.44 -4.65
N GLY A 67 -19.04 13.22 -4.14
CA GLY A 67 -17.70 12.76 -3.81
C GLY A 67 -17.53 12.20 -2.40
N LEU A 68 -18.60 12.12 -1.59
CA LEU A 68 -18.51 11.71 -0.20
C LEU A 68 -17.89 10.29 -0.05
N MET A 69 -18.35 9.34 -0.83
CA MET A 69 -17.82 7.96 -0.80
C MET A 69 -16.34 7.90 -1.16
N THR A 70 -15.93 8.67 -2.17
CA THR A 70 -14.50 8.75 -2.54
C THR A 70 -13.67 9.38 -1.42
N CYS A 71 -14.16 10.41 -0.76
CA CYS A 71 -13.47 11.01 0.38
C CYS A 71 -13.37 10.04 1.55
N LEU A 72 -14.44 9.30 1.87
CA LEU A 72 -14.42 8.26 2.92
C LEU A 72 -13.44 7.16 2.59
N SER A 73 -13.43 6.66 1.34
CA SER A 73 -12.47 5.66 0.88
C SER A 73 -11.03 6.15 1.02
N LEU A 74 -10.73 7.41 0.66
CA LEU A 74 -9.40 7.99 0.82
C LEU A 74 -8.97 8.08 2.28
N ILE A 75 -9.86 8.46 3.18
CA ILE A 75 -9.58 8.47 4.63
C ILE A 75 -9.34 7.04 5.12
N GLY A 76 -10.18 6.09 4.72
CA GLY A 76 -10.05 4.68 5.11
C GLY A 76 -8.75 4.04 4.63
N THR A 77 -8.26 4.39 3.42
CA THR A 77 -6.95 3.92 2.95
C THR A 77 -5.78 4.48 3.75
N THR A 78 -5.94 5.66 4.33
CA THR A 78 -4.88 6.33 5.10
C THR A 78 -4.85 5.84 6.54
N VAL A 79 -6.01 5.68 7.18
CA VAL A 79 -6.15 5.28 8.59
C VAL A 79 -6.58 3.82 8.65
N VAL A 80 -5.68 2.92 8.28
CA VAL A 80 -5.96 1.48 8.29
C VAL A 80 -5.65 0.89 9.67
N PRO A 81 -6.64 0.36 10.42
CA PRO A 81 -6.47 -0.08 11.80
C PRO A 81 -5.38 -1.14 11.98
N TYR A 82 -5.27 -2.11 11.07
CA TYR A 82 -4.26 -3.16 11.21
C TYR A 82 -2.81 -2.62 11.16
N ASN A 83 -2.56 -1.53 10.44
CA ASN A 83 -1.24 -0.89 10.42
C ASN A 83 -0.86 -0.29 11.77
N MET A 84 -1.83 0.27 12.49
CA MET A 84 -1.60 0.78 13.85
C MET A 84 -1.21 -0.35 14.80
N PHE A 85 -1.91 -1.46 14.74
CA PHE A 85 -1.61 -2.64 15.56
C PHE A 85 -0.26 -3.27 15.20
N LEU A 86 0.05 -3.38 13.90
CA LEU A 86 1.35 -3.87 13.44
C LEU A 86 2.49 -2.96 13.93
N HIS A 87 2.29 -1.65 13.85
CA HIS A 87 3.28 -0.69 14.33
C HIS A 87 3.46 -0.80 15.85
N ALA A 88 2.39 -0.90 16.61
CA ALA A 88 2.45 -1.08 18.07
C ALA A 88 3.18 -2.39 18.45
N ALA A 89 2.85 -3.50 17.78
CA ALA A 89 3.52 -4.78 18.00
C ALA A 89 5.00 -4.74 17.62
N SER A 90 5.34 -4.07 16.54
CA SER A 90 6.73 -3.87 16.11
C SER A 90 7.51 -2.98 17.08
N ALA A 91 6.90 -1.89 17.55
CA ALA A 91 7.50 -0.99 18.52
C ALA A 91 7.82 -1.70 19.82
N GLN A 92 6.88 -2.48 20.35
CA GLN A 92 7.09 -3.27 21.59
C GLN A 92 8.23 -4.28 21.49
N ARG A 93 8.52 -4.79 20.29
CA ARG A 93 9.61 -5.75 20.06
C ARG A 93 10.96 -5.09 19.87
N THR A 94 10.98 -3.87 19.37
CA THR A 94 12.21 -3.17 19.02
C THR A 94 12.70 -2.27 20.14
N TRP A 95 11.78 -1.65 20.86
CA TRP A 95 12.05 -0.63 21.87
C TRP A 95 11.60 -1.08 23.24
N HIS A 96 12.51 -1.18 24.21
CA HIS A 96 12.23 -1.73 25.53
C HIS A 96 12.39 -0.72 26.67
N THR A 97 13.08 0.41 26.40
CA THR A 97 13.39 1.42 27.42
C THR A 97 12.78 2.77 27.07
N LYS A 98 12.54 3.60 28.13
CA LYS A 98 12.04 4.96 27.92
C LYS A 98 13.07 5.88 27.24
N GLU A 99 14.34 5.56 27.36
CA GLU A 99 15.45 6.30 26.74
C GLU A 99 15.46 6.14 25.21
N GLU A 100 14.90 5.06 24.71
CA GLU A 100 14.76 4.79 23.26
C GLU A 100 13.52 5.45 22.62
N LEU A 101 12.66 6.09 23.43
CA LEU A 101 11.43 6.74 22.94
C LEU A 101 11.70 7.78 21.84
N PRO A 102 12.70 8.69 21.93
CA PRO A 102 13.00 9.64 20.87
C PRO A 102 13.36 8.94 19.54
N LEU A 103 14.09 7.82 19.61
CA LEU A 103 14.48 7.04 18.45
C LEU A 103 13.27 6.34 17.82
N CYS A 104 12.36 5.81 18.63
CA CYS A 104 11.08 5.26 18.19
C CYS A 104 10.22 6.32 17.48
N MET A 105 10.11 7.51 18.07
CA MET A 105 9.39 8.64 17.48
C MET A 105 10.00 9.08 16.15
N PHE A 106 11.33 9.18 16.08
CA PHE A 106 12.03 9.52 14.83
C PHE A 106 11.78 8.46 13.75
N GLY A 107 11.92 7.17 14.12
CA GLY A 107 11.68 6.03 13.22
C GLY A 107 10.25 5.94 12.71
N THR A 108 9.28 6.55 13.39
CA THR A 108 7.87 6.61 12.95
C THR A 108 7.58 7.87 12.15
N THR A 109 8.01 9.03 12.64
CA THR A 109 7.66 10.33 12.07
C THR A 109 8.29 10.54 10.70
N VAL A 110 9.56 10.18 10.53
CA VAL A 110 10.28 10.40 9.27
C VAL A 110 9.67 9.62 8.11
N PRO A 111 9.40 8.31 8.21
CA PRO A 111 8.71 7.57 7.15
C PRO A 111 7.29 8.10 6.86
N MET A 112 6.55 8.56 7.86
CA MET A 112 5.22 9.15 7.67
C MET A 112 5.29 10.45 6.86
N ILE A 113 6.25 11.34 7.15
CA ILE A 113 6.46 12.57 6.39
C ILE A 113 6.84 12.25 4.94
N ILE A 114 7.79 11.34 4.74
CA ILE A 114 8.21 10.90 3.40
C ILE A 114 7.02 10.30 2.64
N GLY A 115 6.26 9.42 3.26
CA GLY A 115 5.06 8.83 2.67
C GLY A 115 4.01 9.87 2.30
N GLY A 116 3.79 10.88 3.16
CA GLY A 116 2.92 12.01 2.89
C GLY A 116 3.36 12.84 1.68
N VAL A 117 4.65 13.12 1.56
CA VAL A 117 5.23 13.83 0.41
C VAL A 117 5.07 13.02 -0.89
N ILE A 118 5.31 11.70 -0.85
CA ILE A 118 5.12 10.82 -2.00
C ILE A 118 3.64 10.79 -2.42
N THR A 119 2.74 10.58 -1.48
CA THR A 119 1.29 10.57 -1.74
C THR A 119 0.83 11.90 -2.31
N GLY A 120 1.28 13.01 -1.74
CA GLY A 120 1.02 14.35 -2.25
C GLY A 120 1.52 14.52 -3.69
N SER A 121 2.72 14.03 -4.01
CA SER A 121 3.27 14.11 -5.37
C SER A 121 2.42 13.34 -6.40
N ILE A 122 1.92 12.15 -6.03
CA ILE A 122 1.02 11.35 -6.87
C ILE A 122 -0.30 12.08 -7.09
N MET A 123 -0.90 12.63 -6.02
CA MET A 123 -2.16 13.36 -6.11
C MET A 123 -2.04 14.60 -6.98
N ILE A 124 -0.99 15.39 -6.80
CA ILE A 124 -0.72 16.62 -7.57
C ILE A 124 -0.51 16.27 -9.05
N THR A 125 0.32 15.28 -9.33
CA THR A 125 0.59 14.84 -10.70
C THR A 125 -0.69 14.35 -11.38
N SER A 126 -1.50 13.55 -10.67
CA SER A 126 -2.79 13.08 -11.15
C SER A 126 -3.76 14.24 -11.44
N ALA A 127 -3.87 15.18 -10.54
CA ALA A 127 -4.77 16.33 -10.68
C ALA A 127 -4.43 17.21 -11.90
N VAL A 128 -3.15 17.32 -12.25
CA VAL A 128 -2.71 18.13 -13.39
C VAL A 128 -2.78 17.34 -14.70
N VAL A 129 -2.24 16.12 -14.72
CA VAL A 129 -2.08 15.34 -15.96
C VAL A 129 -3.38 14.63 -16.35
N MET A 130 -4.15 14.16 -15.39
CA MET A 130 -5.37 13.36 -15.64
C MET A 130 -6.66 14.16 -15.53
N ARG A 131 -6.58 15.49 -15.56
CA ARG A 131 -7.75 16.38 -15.44
C ARG A 131 -8.78 16.09 -16.53
N GLY A 132 -9.99 15.69 -16.12
CA GLY A 132 -11.08 15.37 -17.04
C GLY A 132 -11.02 13.95 -17.65
N MET A 133 -10.05 13.14 -17.30
CA MET A 133 -9.98 11.73 -17.71
C MET A 133 -10.77 10.84 -16.75
N SER A 134 -11.46 9.84 -17.29
CA SER A 134 -12.08 8.79 -16.49
C SER A 134 -11.09 7.66 -16.26
N VAL A 135 -10.82 7.33 -15.00
CA VAL A 135 -9.97 6.21 -14.60
C VAL A 135 -10.84 4.96 -14.44
N ASN A 136 -10.75 4.05 -15.37
CA ASN A 136 -11.49 2.79 -15.34
C ASN A 136 -10.63 1.61 -14.87
N ASN A 137 -9.30 1.76 -14.99
CA ASN A 137 -8.33 0.72 -14.73
C ASN A 137 -7.12 1.33 -14.02
N ALA A 138 -6.47 0.56 -13.16
CA ALA A 138 -5.24 0.99 -12.50
C ALA A 138 -4.10 1.31 -13.48
N MET A 139 -4.07 0.69 -14.68
CA MET A 139 -3.10 0.99 -15.73
C MET A 139 -3.31 2.35 -16.39
N ASP A 140 -4.52 2.91 -16.35
CA ASP A 140 -4.78 4.26 -16.85
C ASP A 140 -3.97 5.32 -16.08
N MET A 141 -3.58 5.00 -14.86
CA MET A 141 -2.70 5.85 -14.05
C MET A 141 -1.28 5.99 -14.63
N ALA A 142 -0.86 5.12 -15.56
CA ALA A 142 0.44 5.22 -16.19
C ALA A 142 0.62 6.50 -17.02
N VAL A 143 -0.47 7.08 -17.50
CA VAL A 143 -0.49 8.36 -18.24
C VAL A 143 0.20 9.48 -17.47
N GLN A 144 0.12 9.48 -16.14
CA GLN A 144 0.79 10.46 -15.29
C GLN A 144 2.33 10.47 -15.49
N LEU A 145 2.89 9.33 -15.82
CA LEU A 145 4.33 9.12 -15.96
C LEU A 145 4.82 9.26 -17.39
N GLU A 146 3.92 9.38 -18.39
CA GLU A 146 4.31 9.47 -19.80
C GLU A 146 5.18 10.69 -20.10
N GLY A 147 4.92 11.82 -19.45
CA GLY A 147 5.73 13.03 -19.58
C GLY A 147 7.18 12.86 -19.08
N THR A 148 7.42 11.93 -18.17
CA THR A 148 8.75 11.68 -17.57
C THR A 148 9.43 10.46 -18.17
N LEU A 149 8.70 9.36 -18.34
CA LEU A 149 9.22 8.06 -18.76
C LEU A 149 8.90 7.69 -20.21
N GLY A 150 8.03 8.46 -20.90
CA GLY A 150 7.59 8.16 -22.25
C GLY A 150 7.04 6.74 -22.36
N ARG A 151 7.52 5.97 -23.32
CA ARG A 151 7.09 4.57 -23.57
C ARG A 151 7.31 3.60 -22.39
N PHE A 152 8.14 3.97 -21.42
CA PHE A 152 8.41 3.13 -20.25
C PHE A 152 7.40 3.37 -19.11
N ALA A 153 6.49 4.34 -19.23
CA ALA A 153 5.50 4.66 -18.20
C ALA A 153 4.61 3.45 -17.83
N GLN A 154 4.08 2.74 -18.83
CA GLN A 154 3.21 1.58 -18.59
C GLN A 154 3.93 0.41 -17.91
N PRO A 155 5.06 -0.12 -18.43
CA PRO A 155 5.75 -1.22 -17.75
C PRO A 155 6.27 -0.82 -16.37
N PHE A 156 6.68 0.43 -16.18
CA PHE A 156 7.12 0.93 -14.88
C PHE A 156 5.98 1.01 -13.87
N MET A 157 4.81 1.52 -14.27
CA MET A 157 3.61 1.54 -13.45
C MET A 157 3.17 0.12 -13.08
N ALA A 158 3.20 -0.82 -14.06
CA ALA A 158 2.86 -2.22 -13.83
C ALA A 158 3.77 -2.86 -12.77
N LEU A 159 5.08 -2.64 -12.85
CA LEU A 159 6.04 -3.14 -11.86
C LEU A 159 5.80 -2.55 -10.46
N GLY A 160 5.50 -1.26 -10.39
CA GLY A 160 5.20 -0.60 -9.12
C GLY A 160 3.91 -1.09 -8.48
N LEU A 161 2.83 -1.20 -9.25
CA LEU A 161 1.55 -1.75 -8.79
C LEU A 161 1.68 -3.21 -8.37
N LEU A 162 2.43 -4.02 -9.12
CA LEU A 162 2.72 -5.40 -8.76
C LEU A 162 3.48 -5.48 -7.44
N SER A 163 4.52 -4.66 -7.28
CA SER A 163 5.32 -4.61 -6.05
C SER A 163 4.48 -4.19 -4.84
N ALA A 164 3.67 -3.15 -4.97
CA ALA A 164 2.77 -2.69 -3.92
C ALA A 164 1.72 -3.77 -3.57
N GLY A 165 1.14 -4.43 -4.58
CA GLY A 165 0.17 -5.50 -4.38
C GLY A 165 0.74 -6.71 -3.65
N ILE A 166 1.93 -7.18 -4.02
CA ILE A 166 2.60 -8.30 -3.36
C ILE A 166 2.96 -7.93 -1.92
N SER A 167 3.52 -6.74 -1.70
CA SER A 167 3.86 -6.25 -0.36
C SER A 167 2.63 -6.22 0.55
N SER A 168 1.52 -5.67 0.07
CA SER A 168 0.27 -5.62 0.83
C SER A 168 -0.32 -7.01 1.09
N ALA A 169 -0.24 -7.91 0.11
CA ALA A 169 -0.71 -9.29 0.25
C ALA A 169 0.09 -10.08 1.30
N LEU A 170 1.37 -9.75 1.52
CA LEU A 170 2.18 -10.33 2.59
C LEU A 170 1.91 -9.66 3.94
N CYS A 171 1.93 -8.33 4.00
CA CYS A 171 1.85 -7.59 5.26
C CYS A 171 0.48 -7.67 5.92
N SER A 172 -0.63 -7.60 5.18
CA SER A 172 -1.97 -7.55 5.75
C SER A 172 -2.33 -8.81 6.55
N PRO A 173 -2.15 -10.03 6.05
CA PRO A 173 -2.44 -11.25 6.81
C PRO A 173 -1.57 -11.40 8.06
N ILE A 174 -0.28 -11.07 7.93
CA ILE A 174 0.66 -11.12 9.06
C ILE A 174 0.24 -10.12 10.15
N SER A 175 -0.18 -8.91 9.75
CA SER A 175 -0.62 -7.88 10.70
C SER A 175 -1.83 -8.33 11.51
N VAL A 176 -2.82 -8.93 10.87
CA VAL A 176 -4.00 -9.49 11.56
C VAL A 176 -3.59 -10.63 12.50
N SER A 177 -2.65 -11.49 12.07
CA SER A 177 -2.13 -12.56 12.93
C SER A 177 -1.42 -12.02 14.16
N TYR A 178 -0.69 -10.89 14.06
CA TYR A 178 -0.12 -10.21 15.23
C TYR A 178 -1.18 -9.68 16.19
N VAL A 179 -2.27 -9.11 15.68
CA VAL A 179 -3.39 -8.66 16.50
C VAL A 179 -4.00 -9.81 17.28
N LEU A 180 -4.31 -10.91 16.61
CA LEU A 180 -4.89 -12.09 17.25
C LEU A 180 -3.91 -12.74 18.22
N ALA A 181 -2.63 -12.81 17.87
CA ALA A 181 -1.60 -13.32 18.76
C ALA A 181 -1.50 -12.50 20.07
N GLY A 182 -1.63 -11.17 19.96
CA GLY A 182 -1.66 -10.30 21.14
C GLY A 182 -2.93 -10.45 21.99
N LEU A 183 -4.08 -10.73 21.35
CA LEU A 183 -5.34 -10.94 22.06
C LEU A 183 -5.43 -12.31 22.76
N PHE A 184 -4.87 -13.34 22.14
CA PHE A 184 -4.96 -14.73 22.61
C PHE A 184 -3.64 -15.26 23.19
N ASP A 185 -2.65 -14.40 23.39
CA ASP A 185 -1.34 -14.73 23.94
C ASP A 185 -0.62 -15.87 23.18
N TRP A 186 -0.66 -15.81 21.83
CA TRP A 186 0.03 -16.77 20.97
C TRP A 186 1.48 -16.37 20.77
N LYS A 187 2.32 -17.38 20.50
CA LYS A 187 3.70 -17.10 20.10
C LYS A 187 3.75 -16.49 18.69
N THR A 188 4.55 -15.46 18.54
CA THR A 188 4.66 -14.68 17.31
C THR A 188 5.97 -14.92 16.55
N ASP A 189 6.69 -15.99 16.91
CA ASP A 189 7.99 -16.37 16.33
C ASP A 189 7.89 -17.23 15.05
N GLY A 190 6.65 -17.41 14.52
CA GLY A 190 6.39 -18.24 13.34
C GLY A 190 6.35 -19.75 13.65
N SER A 191 6.61 -20.17 14.90
CA SER A 191 6.51 -21.57 15.32
C SER A 191 5.07 -21.98 15.66
N ASP A 192 4.21 -21.03 15.97
CA ASP A 192 2.81 -21.29 16.33
C ASP A 192 1.97 -21.49 15.05
N LYS A 193 1.44 -22.69 14.91
CA LYS A 193 0.56 -23.07 13.79
C LYS A 193 -0.71 -22.19 13.68
N ARG A 194 -1.16 -21.61 14.80
CA ARG A 194 -2.33 -20.73 14.83
C ARG A 194 -2.02 -19.40 14.16
N PHE A 195 -0.83 -18.84 14.41
CA PHE A 195 -0.36 -17.63 13.77
C PHE A 195 -0.27 -17.78 12.25
N LEU A 196 0.40 -18.85 11.78
CA LEU A 196 0.50 -19.15 10.34
C LEU A 196 -0.85 -19.50 9.73
N GLY A 197 -1.68 -20.27 10.45
CA GLY A 197 -3.02 -20.66 10.01
C GLY A 197 -3.94 -19.46 9.79
N THR A 198 -3.89 -18.47 10.66
CA THR A 198 -4.67 -17.22 10.49
C THR A 198 -4.24 -16.47 9.24
N SER A 199 -2.93 -16.28 9.04
CA SER A 199 -2.40 -15.63 7.85
C SER A 199 -2.81 -16.38 6.57
N ALA A 200 -2.75 -17.71 6.59
CA ALA A 200 -3.16 -18.54 5.47
C ALA A 200 -4.65 -18.43 5.14
N ILE A 201 -5.52 -18.43 6.15
CA ILE A 201 -6.98 -18.29 5.97
C ILE A 201 -7.31 -16.96 5.31
N ILE A 202 -6.70 -15.86 5.77
CA ILE A 202 -6.94 -14.53 5.21
C ILE A 202 -6.50 -14.47 3.74
N LEU A 203 -5.35 -15.04 3.41
CA LEU A 203 -4.87 -15.13 2.03
C LEU A 203 -5.80 -15.96 1.15
N ILE A 204 -6.26 -17.12 1.65
CA ILE A 204 -7.18 -17.99 0.91
C ILE A 204 -8.49 -17.26 0.61
N VAL A 205 -9.05 -16.53 1.59
CA VAL A 205 -10.24 -15.71 1.38
C VAL A 205 -9.99 -14.64 0.30
N GLY A 206 -8.84 -13.96 0.36
CA GLY A 206 -8.45 -12.99 -0.66
C GLY A 206 -8.32 -13.60 -2.07
N ILE A 207 -7.75 -14.80 -2.18
CA ILE A 207 -7.64 -15.56 -3.44
C ILE A 207 -9.03 -15.90 -3.99
N ILE A 208 -9.94 -16.37 -3.14
CA ILE A 208 -11.32 -16.71 -3.53
C ILE A 208 -12.04 -15.47 -4.06
N ILE A 209 -11.97 -14.34 -3.35
CA ILE A 209 -12.56 -13.06 -3.77
C ILE A 209 -11.98 -12.61 -5.11
N SER A 210 -10.66 -12.71 -5.27
CA SER A 210 -9.97 -12.37 -6.51
C SER A 210 -10.40 -13.27 -7.69
N ALA A 211 -10.66 -14.56 -7.43
CA ALA A 211 -11.10 -15.52 -8.45
C ALA A 211 -12.53 -15.26 -8.94
N ILE A 212 -13.38 -14.64 -8.13
CA ILE A 212 -14.75 -14.23 -8.53
C ILE A 212 -14.71 -13.17 -9.63
N GLY A 213 -13.58 -12.49 -9.83
CA GLY A 213 -13.35 -11.62 -10.99
C GLY A 213 -14.02 -10.26 -10.90
N THR A 214 -14.22 -9.73 -9.71
CA THR A 214 -14.67 -8.35 -9.47
C THR A 214 -13.62 -7.32 -9.89
N ASN A 215 -14.06 -6.10 -10.22
CA ASN A 215 -13.13 -5.02 -10.55
C ASN A 215 -12.26 -4.68 -9.31
N PRO A 216 -10.92 -4.81 -9.38
CA PRO A 216 -10.04 -4.57 -8.24
C PRO A 216 -10.17 -3.15 -7.67
N LEU A 217 -10.36 -2.15 -8.53
CA LEU A 217 -10.49 -0.75 -8.10
C LEU A 217 -11.79 -0.55 -7.28
N ALA A 218 -12.90 -1.14 -7.74
CA ALA A 218 -14.17 -1.09 -7.02
C ALA A 218 -14.08 -1.83 -5.67
N LEU A 219 -13.39 -2.98 -5.61
CA LEU A 219 -13.15 -3.72 -4.37
C LEU A 219 -12.35 -2.90 -3.37
N ILE A 220 -11.25 -2.26 -3.80
CA ILE A 220 -10.43 -1.42 -2.95
C ILE A 220 -11.27 -0.27 -2.39
N MET A 221 -12.01 0.43 -3.23
CA MET A 221 -12.85 1.56 -2.79
C MET A 221 -13.93 1.13 -1.80
N THR A 222 -14.57 -0.01 -2.03
CA THR A 222 -15.64 -0.51 -1.15
C THR A 222 -15.09 -1.02 0.19
N ALA A 223 -13.92 -1.67 0.18
CA ALA A 223 -13.30 -2.21 1.38
C ALA A 223 -12.76 -1.14 2.33
N GLN A 224 -12.61 0.11 1.86
CA GLN A 224 -12.07 1.22 2.65
C GLN A 224 -13.16 2.17 3.22
N VAL A 225 -14.42 1.91 2.94
CA VAL A 225 -15.57 2.61 3.50
C VAL A 225 -16.14 1.87 4.70
#